data_9a7a239c6ce161282c90ee22281d0fc9
#
_entry.id   9a7a239c6ce161282c90ee22281d0fc9
#
_cell.length_a   1.000
_cell.length_b   1.000
_cell.length_c   1.000
_cell.angle_alpha   90.00
_cell.angle_beta   90.00
_cell.angle_gamma   90.00
#
_symmetry.space_group_name_H-M   'P 1'
#
loop_
_entity.id
_entity.type
_entity.pdbx_description
1 polymer ?
#
loop_
_entity_poly.entity_id
_entity_poly.type
_entity_poly.pdbx_seq_one_letter_code
_entity_poly.pdbx_strand_id
1 'polypeptide(L)'
;MKNKYDDLMIQGLTTLKNIEFAYVDNLEEIDYNFSEKYIKSKEKLIKKLGHSYWKYVNTVAKKAAVIIVALIIAFSSLMTVDAFREKLIEFIYNTYRTFTEISSMENESDFITEKCYSINKLPNEFQIDYINKQNAKRISTYYIDNYNNYVLLTQATKSEATQFNSEHGKLFEKIINDTPCLICKDPNLYYCYWEFDGYRFELVYPLDLGEEFMSEVVGNLVEIDPDELND
;
A
#
# COMPACT_ATOMS: atom_id res chain seq x y z
N MET A 1 -15.76 -8.53 -62.13
CA MET A 1 -16.39 -7.55 -63.05
C MET A 1 -16.04 -6.15 -62.53
N LYS A 2 -15.09 -5.46 -63.17
CA LYS A 2 -14.86 -4.05 -62.89
C LYS A 2 -16.13 -3.26 -63.30
N ASN A 3 -16.62 -2.45 -62.40
CA ASN A 3 -17.88 -1.78 -62.62
C ASN A 3 -17.68 -0.63 -63.61
N LYS A 4 -18.36 -0.66 -64.73
CA LYS A 4 -18.28 0.36 -65.82
C LYS A 4 -18.51 1.77 -65.27
N TYR A 5 -19.16 1.91 -64.12
CA TYR A 5 -19.41 3.20 -63.44
C TYR A 5 -18.16 3.71 -62.75
N ASP A 6 -17.29 2.82 -62.23
CA ASP A 6 -16.04 3.22 -61.58
C ASP A 6 -15.05 3.82 -62.56
N ASP A 7 -14.96 3.25 -63.79
CA ASP A 7 -14.09 3.75 -64.85
C ASP A 7 -14.58 5.12 -65.39
N LEU A 8 -15.91 5.33 -65.49
CA LEU A 8 -16.48 6.61 -65.87
C LEU A 8 -16.27 7.68 -64.81
N MET A 9 -16.36 7.31 -63.53
CA MET A 9 -16.13 8.22 -62.42
C MET A 9 -14.68 8.66 -62.33
N ILE A 10 -13.74 7.71 -62.53
CA ILE A 10 -12.30 7.97 -62.58
C ILE A 10 -11.96 8.90 -63.77
N GLN A 11 -12.54 8.66 -64.94
CA GLN A 11 -12.35 9.56 -66.10
C GLN A 11 -12.87 10.94 -65.84
N GLY A 12 -14.07 11.08 -65.24
CA GLY A 12 -14.67 12.35 -64.91
C GLY A 12 -13.83 13.15 -63.94
N LEU A 13 -13.35 12.48 -62.86
CA LEU A 13 -12.47 13.11 -61.82
C LEU A 13 -11.10 13.52 -62.43
N THR A 14 -10.55 12.71 -63.32
CA THR A 14 -9.30 13.02 -64.00
C THR A 14 -9.43 14.20 -64.93
N THR A 15 -10.57 14.29 -65.67
CA THR A 15 -10.86 15.41 -66.56
C THR A 15 -11.07 16.68 -65.76
N LEU A 16 -11.83 16.67 -64.64
CA LEU A 16 -12.00 17.80 -63.76
C LEU A 16 -10.68 18.28 -63.16
N LYS A 17 -9.87 17.34 -62.73
CA LYS A 17 -8.51 17.62 -62.20
C LYS A 17 -7.65 18.32 -63.24
N ASN A 18 -7.64 17.82 -64.47
CA ASN A 18 -6.83 18.39 -65.56
C ASN A 18 -7.33 19.79 -65.96
N ILE A 19 -8.64 20.04 -65.94
CA ILE A 19 -9.21 21.40 -66.20
C ILE A 19 -8.83 22.37 -65.08
N GLU A 20 -8.90 21.94 -63.82
CA GLU A 20 -8.58 22.76 -62.67
C GLU A 20 -7.06 23.11 -62.62
N PHE A 21 -6.22 22.16 -62.94
CA PHE A 21 -4.76 22.35 -63.03
C PHE A 21 -4.34 23.13 -64.27
N ALA A 22 -4.97 22.96 -65.42
CA ALA A 22 -4.67 23.75 -66.64
C ALA A 22 -5.01 25.25 -66.43
N TYR A 23 -5.96 25.57 -65.56
CA TYR A 23 -6.22 26.95 -65.18
C TYR A 23 -5.12 27.52 -64.24
N VAL A 24 -4.54 26.67 -63.36
CA VAL A 24 -3.47 27.07 -62.46
C VAL A 24 -2.12 27.25 -63.21
N ASP A 25 -1.83 26.43 -64.22
CA ASP A 25 -0.58 26.51 -65.04
C ASP A 25 -0.54 27.81 -65.90
N ASN A 26 -1.70 28.47 -66.16
CA ASN A 26 -1.77 29.72 -66.88
C ASN A 26 -1.85 30.96 -65.99
N LEU A 27 -1.77 30.80 -64.66
CA LEU A 27 -1.62 31.94 -63.78
C LEU A 27 -0.15 32.39 -63.82
N GLU A 28 0.09 33.59 -64.28
CA GLU A 28 1.42 34.26 -64.10
C GLU A 28 1.87 34.08 -62.65
N GLU A 29 3.11 33.78 -62.47
CA GLU A 29 3.75 33.57 -61.13
C GLU A 29 3.47 34.78 -60.28
N ILE A 30 2.43 34.77 -59.49
CA ILE A 30 2.08 35.85 -58.57
C ILE A 30 3.09 35.74 -57.44
N ASP A 31 4.05 36.66 -57.40
CA ASP A 31 4.99 36.80 -56.30
C ASP A 31 4.22 37.23 -55.04
N TYR A 32 3.72 36.19 -54.31
CA TYR A 32 3.01 36.39 -53.05
C TYR A 32 4.00 36.79 -51.96
N ASN A 33 4.01 38.08 -51.66
CA ASN A 33 4.77 38.59 -50.51
C ASN A 33 4.05 38.28 -49.22
N PHE A 34 4.34 37.10 -48.65
CA PHE A 34 3.75 36.63 -47.38
C PHE A 34 4.15 37.56 -46.26
N SER A 35 3.23 37.89 -45.36
CA SER A 35 3.53 38.71 -44.18
C SER A 35 4.64 38.05 -43.33
N GLU A 36 5.52 38.87 -42.76
CA GLU A 36 6.61 38.40 -41.89
C GLU A 36 6.10 37.44 -40.75
N LYS A 37 4.91 37.72 -40.26
CA LYS A 37 4.28 36.87 -39.23
C LYS A 37 3.97 35.45 -39.76
N TYR A 38 3.55 35.35 -41.02
CA TYR A 38 3.31 34.03 -41.64
C TYR A 38 4.62 33.30 -41.88
N ILE A 39 5.65 33.95 -42.39
CA ILE A 39 6.98 33.39 -42.65
C ILE A 39 7.57 32.85 -41.33
N LYS A 40 7.58 33.64 -40.24
CA LYS A 40 8.06 33.23 -38.92
C LYS A 40 7.26 32.05 -38.33
N SER A 41 5.95 32.02 -38.59
CA SER A 41 5.10 30.92 -38.15
C SER A 41 5.37 29.62 -38.91
N LYS A 42 5.54 29.72 -40.25
CA LYS A 42 5.93 28.62 -41.13
C LYS A 42 7.30 28.02 -40.75
N GLU A 43 8.29 28.88 -40.55
CA GLU A 43 9.63 28.42 -40.10
C GLU A 43 9.58 27.70 -38.74
N LYS A 44 8.83 28.24 -37.78
CA LYS A 44 8.61 27.57 -36.48
C LYS A 44 7.96 26.16 -36.64
N LEU A 45 7.00 26.06 -37.57
CA LEU A 45 6.32 24.80 -37.85
C LEU A 45 7.26 23.79 -38.53
N ILE A 46 8.03 24.23 -39.53
CA ILE A 46 9.03 23.40 -40.19
C ILE A 46 10.10 22.93 -39.21
N LYS A 47 10.58 23.82 -38.35
CA LYS A 47 11.56 23.49 -37.30
C LYS A 47 11.00 22.46 -36.31
N LYS A 48 9.73 22.58 -35.90
CA LYS A 48 9.04 21.58 -35.07
C LYS A 48 8.88 20.23 -35.76
N LEU A 49 8.53 20.22 -37.04
CA LEU A 49 8.34 18.98 -37.83
C LEU A 49 9.65 18.29 -38.18
N GLY A 50 10.77 19.05 -38.29
CA GLY A 50 12.10 18.52 -38.58
C GLY A 50 12.72 17.71 -37.44
N HIS A 51 12.28 17.88 -36.20
CA HIS A 51 12.78 17.11 -35.08
C HIS A 51 12.06 15.76 -34.94
N SER A 52 12.77 14.68 -35.23
CA SER A 52 12.25 13.30 -35.22
C SER A 52 11.52 12.90 -33.92
N TYR A 53 12.00 13.37 -32.77
CA TYR A 53 11.39 13.07 -31.45
C TYR A 53 9.99 13.70 -31.26
N TRP A 54 9.65 14.79 -31.96
CA TRP A 54 8.31 15.39 -31.88
C TRP A 54 7.19 14.50 -32.42
N LYS A 55 7.50 13.55 -33.32
CA LYS A 55 6.55 12.55 -33.80
C LYS A 55 6.09 11.62 -32.66
N TYR A 56 6.97 11.38 -31.68
CA TYR A 56 6.69 10.44 -30.59
C TYR A 56 6.09 11.11 -29.35
N VAL A 57 6.28 12.44 -29.18
CA VAL A 57 5.91 13.17 -27.96
C VAL A 57 4.98 14.37 -28.25
N ASN A 58 4.13 14.28 -29.26
CA ASN A 58 3.26 15.38 -29.66
C ASN A 58 1.96 15.52 -28.84
N THR A 59 1.53 14.49 -28.12
CA THR A 59 0.32 14.51 -27.29
C THR A 59 0.65 14.70 -25.80
N VAL A 60 -0.31 15.27 -25.05
CA VAL A 60 -0.14 15.49 -23.60
C VAL A 60 0.12 14.15 -22.89
N ALA A 61 -0.59 13.10 -23.27
CA ALA A 61 -0.40 11.77 -22.69
C ALA A 61 1.03 11.20 -22.93
N LYS A 62 1.58 11.40 -24.12
CA LYS A 62 2.96 10.94 -24.43
C LYS A 62 4.00 11.77 -23.69
N LYS A 63 3.80 13.07 -23.49
CA LYS A 63 4.67 13.91 -22.66
C LYS A 63 4.65 13.47 -21.21
N ALA A 64 3.44 13.20 -20.67
CA ALA A 64 3.31 12.69 -19.31
C ALA A 64 4.02 11.34 -19.15
N ALA A 65 3.90 10.42 -20.12
CA ALA A 65 4.58 9.14 -20.09
C ALA A 65 6.13 9.30 -20.04
N VAL A 66 6.69 10.20 -20.84
CA VAL A 66 8.15 10.47 -20.82
C VAL A 66 8.59 11.03 -19.47
N ILE A 67 7.81 11.92 -18.86
CA ILE A 67 8.11 12.47 -17.53
C ILE A 67 8.07 11.36 -16.48
N ILE A 68 7.04 10.49 -16.51
CA ILE A 68 6.94 9.36 -15.57
C ILE A 68 8.14 8.42 -15.69
N VAL A 69 8.53 8.06 -16.91
CA VAL A 69 9.73 7.21 -17.13
C VAL A 69 11.00 7.88 -16.61
N ALA A 70 11.17 9.18 -16.86
CA ALA A 70 12.32 9.93 -16.34
C ALA A 70 12.34 9.96 -14.80
N LEU A 71 11.17 10.12 -14.16
CA LEU A 71 11.06 10.09 -12.70
C LEU A 71 11.38 8.70 -12.13
N ILE A 72 10.92 7.62 -12.78
CA ILE A 72 11.25 6.24 -12.37
C ILE A 72 12.76 6.00 -12.44
N ILE A 73 13.42 6.42 -13.54
CA ILE A 73 14.87 6.27 -13.69
C ILE A 73 15.61 7.07 -12.62
N ALA A 74 15.21 8.34 -12.38
CA ALA A 74 15.80 9.18 -11.37
C ALA A 74 15.63 8.58 -9.96
N PHE A 75 14.43 8.10 -9.62
CA PHE A 75 14.14 7.47 -8.34
C PHE A 75 14.95 6.18 -8.16
N SER A 76 15.00 5.33 -9.19
CA SER A 76 15.78 4.09 -9.16
C SER A 76 17.29 4.37 -8.96
N SER A 77 17.82 5.42 -9.57
CA SER A 77 19.22 5.81 -9.37
C SER A 77 19.50 6.36 -7.96
N LEU A 78 18.55 7.07 -7.36
CA LEU A 78 18.66 7.54 -5.97
C LEU A 78 18.63 6.37 -4.97
N MET A 79 17.90 5.31 -5.26
CA MET A 79 17.82 4.10 -4.40
C MET A 79 19.15 3.31 -4.35
N THR A 80 20.08 3.55 -5.26
CA THR A 80 21.44 2.96 -5.18
C THR A 80 22.34 3.66 -4.16
N VAL A 81 21.95 4.83 -3.67
CA VAL A 81 22.69 5.58 -2.65
C VAL A 81 22.18 5.16 -1.26
N ASP A 82 23.04 4.51 -0.47
CA ASP A 82 22.67 3.96 0.84
C ASP A 82 22.05 5.01 1.78
N ALA A 83 22.63 6.19 1.85
CA ALA A 83 22.12 7.29 2.68
C ALA A 83 20.71 7.77 2.28
N PHE A 84 20.34 7.69 1.00
CA PHE A 84 19.00 8.02 0.52
C PHE A 84 18.02 6.91 0.85
N ARG A 85 18.44 5.67 0.65
CA ARG A 85 17.64 4.47 0.97
C ARG A 85 17.31 4.41 2.46
N GLU A 86 18.28 4.62 3.35
CA GLU A 86 18.07 4.67 4.79
C GLU A 86 17.07 5.77 5.20
N LYS A 87 17.25 7.00 4.69
CA LYS A 87 16.33 8.10 4.98
C LYS A 87 14.93 7.86 4.41
N LEU A 88 14.81 7.22 3.25
CA LEU A 88 13.53 6.89 2.66
C LEU A 88 12.82 5.80 3.49
N ILE A 89 13.55 4.78 3.93
CA ILE A 89 13.02 3.72 4.81
C ILE A 89 12.58 4.34 6.13
N GLU A 90 13.40 5.22 6.74
CA GLU A 90 13.06 5.95 7.95
C GLU A 90 11.80 6.82 7.76
N PHE A 91 11.69 7.54 6.64
CA PHE A 91 10.51 8.33 6.29
C PHE A 91 9.26 7.47 6.11
N ILE A 92 9.37 6.34 5.39
CA ILE A 92 8.27 5.39 5.21
C ILE A 92 7.87 4.82 6.57
N TYR A 93 8.83 4.35 7.36
CA TYR A 93 8.58 3.82 8.70
C TYR A 93 7.87 4.83 9.61
N ASN A 94 8.32 6.09 9.63
CA ASN A 94 7.70 7.15 10.41
C ASN A 94 6.31 7.56 9.89
N THR A 95 6.10 7.51 8.57
CA THR A 95 4.82 7.86 7.94
C THR A 95 3.77 6.76 8.14
N TYR A 96 4.19 5.48 8.06
CA TYR A 96 3.32 4.33 8.32
C TYR A 96 3.26 3.92 9.79
N ARG A 97 3.81 4.72 10.70
CA ARG A 97 3.81 4.48 12.13
C ARG A 97 2.40 4.49 12.75
N THR A 98 1.41 4.98 12.02
CA THR A 98 0.00 5.01 12.40
C THR A 98 -0.62 3.61 12.51
N PHE A 99 -0.18 2.67 11.64
CA PHE A 99 -0.60 1.27 11.66
C PHE A 99 0.62 0.38 11.52
N THR A 100 0.86 -0.43 12.53
CA THR A 100 1.89 -1.47 12.45
C THR A 100 1.21 -2.81 12.27
N GLU A 101 1.50 -3.48 11.16
CA GLU A 101 1.08 -4.84 10.90
C GLU A 101 2.23 -5.79 11.26
N ILE A 102 1.98 -6.69 12.20
CA ILE A 102 2.90 -7.77 12.53
C ILE A 102 2.45 -9.00 11.77
N SER A 103 3.10 -9.29 10.66
CA SER A 103 2.89 -10.50 9.88
C SER A 103 4.16 -11.34 9.85
N SER A 104 4.05 -12.64 10.01
CA SER A 104 5.16 -13.54 9.71
C SER A 104 5.12 -13.89 8.22
N MET A 105 6.28 -13.87 7.56
CA MET A 105 6.45 -14.34 6.18
C MET A 105 6.53 -15.88 6.09
N GLU A 106 6.16 -16.62 7.13
CA GLU A 106 6.11 -18.07 7.07
C GLU A 106 4.92 -18.52 6.23
N ASN A 107 5.20 -19.48 5.33
CA ASN A 107 4.26 -20.05 4.41
C ASN A 107 2.92 -20.39 5.09
N GLU A 108 1.82 -20.02 4.44
CA GLU A 108 0.46 -20.42 4.79
C GLU A 108 0.33 -21.94 4.90
N SER A 109 0.67 -22.48 6.07
CA SER A 109 0.16 -23.78 6.48
C SER A 109 -1.16 -23.51 7.23
N ASP A 110 -2.15 -24.35 7.00
CA ASP A 110 -3.45 -24.30 7.65
C ASP A 110 -3.35 -24.64 9.15
N PHE A 111 -2.56 -23.87 9.92
CA PHE A 111 -2.47 -24.04 11.35
C PHE A 111 -3.78 -23.58 12.01
N ILE A 112 -4.47 -24.52 12.56
CA ILE A 112 -5.61 -24.34 13.46
C ILE A 112 -5.03 -24.11 14.86
N THR A 113 -5.70 -23.32 15.67
CA THR A 113 -5.36 -23.17 17.09
C THR A 113 -5.75 -24.46 17.80
N GLU A 114 -4.77 -25.36 17.99
CA GLU A 114 -4.98 -26.66 18.64
C GLU A 114 -4.99 -26.55 20.16
N LYS A 115 -4.25 -25.57 20.69
CA LYS A 115 -4.14 -25.29 22.12
C LYS A 115 -4.78 -23.96 22.45
N CYS A 116 -5.41 -23.86 23.59
CA CYS A 116 -5.95 -22.60 24.11
C CYS A 116 -5.18 -22.22 25.40
N TYR A 117 -4.84 -20.95 25.52
CA TYR A 117 -4.12 -20.43 26.68
C TYR A 117 -4.92 -19.36 27.40
N SER A 118 -4.82 -19.38 28.72
CA SER A 118 -5.42 -18.40 29.63
C SER A 118 -4.37 -17.81 30.57
N ILE A 119 -4.68 -16.68 31.20
CA ILE A 119 -3.84 -16.07 32.22
C ILE A 119 -4.00 -16.87 33.53
N ASN A 120 -2.89 -17.40 34.04
CA ASN A 120 -2.90 -18.23 35.26
C ASN A 120 -3.24 -17.45 36.52
N LYS A 121 -2.73 -16.22 36.63
CA LYS A 121 -2.92 -15.36 37.79
C LYS A 121 -3.42 -14.00 37.34
N LEU A 122 -4.64 -13.72 37.63
CA LEU A 122 -5.24 -12.39 37.57
C LEU A 122 -5.31 -11.80 38.97
N PRO A 123 -5.20 -10.46 39.13
CA PRO A 123 -5.60 -9.80 40.36
C PRO A 123 -6.99 -10.29 40.81
N ASN A 124 -7.23 -10.41 42.11
CA ASN A 124 -8.37 -11.10 42.72
C ASN A 124 -9.77 -10.64 42.28
N GLU A 125 -9.85 -9.59 41.49
CA GLU A 125 -11.12 -8.98 41.06
C GLU A 125 -11.48 -9.32 39.61
N PHE A 126 -10.54 -9.87 38.82
CA PHE A 126 -10.79 -10.23 37.41
C PHE A 126 -11.26 -11.67 37.28
N GLN A 127 -12.29 -11.85 36.46
CA GLN A 127 -12.81 -13.17 36.05
C GLN A 127 -13.04 -13.19 34.55
N ILE A 128 -13.10 -14.37 33.96
CA ILE A 128 -13.44 -14.53 32.54
C ILE A 128 -14.89 -14.05 32.36
N ASP A 129 -15.09 -13.08 31.47
CA ASP A 129 -16.40 -12.60 31.07
C ASP A 129 -16.92 -13.42 29.87
N TYR A 130 -16.13 -13.48 28.80
CA TYR A 130 -16.45 -14.33 27.66
C TYR A 130 -15.22 -14.63 26.81
N ILE A 131 -15.35 -15.67 25.98
CA ILE A 131 -14.34 -16.08 25.01
C ILE A 131 -14.92 -15.97 23.62
N ASN A 132 -14.21 -15.23 22.76
CA ASN A 132 -14.59 -15.05 21.36
C ASN A 132 -13.64 -15.86 20.47
N LYS A 133 -14.14 -16.94 19.90
CA LYS A 133 -13.47 -17.71 18.85
C LYS A 133 -13.83 -17.09 17.49
N GLN A 134 -13.09 -16.07 17.05
CA GLN A 134 -13.37 -15.36 15.79
C GLN A 134 -13.26 -16.29 14.57
N ASN A 135 -12.29 -17.19 14.58
CA ASN A 135 -12.07 -18.22 13.57
C ASN A 135 -11.17 -19.32 14.16
N ALA A 136 -10.84 -20.34 13.38
CA ALA A 136 -9.94 -21.41 13.81
C ALA A 136 -8.50 -20.95 14.11
N LYS A 137 -8.16 -19.71 13.78
CA LYS A 137 -6.81 -19.14 13.89
C LYS A 137 -6.65 -18.10 15.00
N ARG A 138 -7.75 -17.62 15.59
CA ARG A 138 -7.75 -16.54 16.58
C ARG A 138 -8.79 -16.76 17.69
N ILE A 139 -8.32 -16.67 18.92
CA ILE A 139 -9.13 -16.76 20.15
C ILE A 139 -8.85 -15.51 20.98
N SER A 140 -9.91 -14.84 21.44
CA SER A 140 -9.82 -13.67 22.31
C SER A 140 -10.57 -13.93 23.59
N THR A 141 -9.89 -13.87 24.73
CA THR A 141 -10.44 -14.04 26.07
C THR A 141 -10.55 -12.70 26.76
N TYR A 142 -11.75 -12.36 27.18
CA TYR A 142 -12.05 -11.11 27.88
C TYR A 142 -12.19 -11.40 29.37
N TYR A 143 -11.46 -10.64 30.17
CA TYR A 143 -11.54 -10.67 31.62
C TYR A 143 -12.07 -9.33 32.11
N ILE A 144 -12.96 -9.34 33.08
CA ILE A 144 -13.60 -8.15 33.64
C ILE A 144 -13.47 -8.16 35.16
N ASP A 145 -13.30 -6.98 35.75
CA ASP A 145 -13.36 -6.78 37.19
C ASP A 145 -14.73 -6.21 37.63
N ASN A 146 -14.92 -6.06 38.94
CA ASN A 146 -16.15 -5.51 39.50
C ASN A 146 -16.40 -4.03 39.16
N TYR A 147 -15.41 -3.34 38.59
CA TYR A 147 -15.47 -1.90 38.21
C TYR A 147 -15.64 -1.71 36.70
N ASN A 148 -15.86 -2.79 35.96
CA ASN A 148 -15.91 -2.81 34.48
C ASN A 148 -14.58 -2.44 33.80
N ASN A 149 -13.44 -2.59 34.49
CA ASN A 149 -12.16 -2.62 33.79
C ASN A 149 -12.01 -3.98 33.10
N TYR A 150 -11.39 -3.99 31.93
CA TYR A 150 -11.19 -5.23 31.22
C TYR A 150 -9.72 -5.46 30.85
N VAL A 151 -9.38 -6.73 30.81
CA VAL A 151 -8.13 -7.24 30.28
C VAL A 151 -8.49 -8.13 29.09
N LEU A 152 -7.80 -7.98 28.00
CA LEU A 152 -8.00 -8.78 26.81
C LEU A 152 -6.71 -9.56 26.50
N LEU A 153 -6.82 -10.87 26.44
CA LEU A 153 -5.78 -11.75 25.91
C LEU A 153 -6.24 -12.29 24.56
N THR A 154 -5.50 -12.01 23.52
CA THR A 154 -5.72 -12.57 22.19
C THR A 154 -4.60 -13.52 21.86
N GLN A 155 -4.94 -14.74 21.48
CA GLN A 155 -4.07 -15.76 20.94
C GLN A 155 -4.35 -15.91 19.46
N ALA A 156 -3.32 -15.93 18.62
CA ALA A 156 -3.46 -16.12 17.19
C ALA A 156 -2.36 -17.04 16.64
N THR A 157 -2.64 -17.73 15.55
CA THR A 157 -1.59 -18.46 14.82
C THR A 157 -0.60 -17.46 14.19
N LYS A 158 0.62 -17.86 13.92
CA LYS A 158 1.64 -17.00 13.29
C LYS A 158 1.25 -16.49 11.90
N SER A 159 0.36 -17.22 11.20
CA SER A 159 -0.15 -16.82 9.89
C SER A 159 -1.21 -15.71 9.95
N GLU A 160 -1.78 -15.45 11.12
CA GLU A 160 -2.77 -14.38 11.29
C GLU A 160 -2.06 -13.03 11.46
N ALA A 161 -2.38 -12.07 10.61
CA ALA A 161 -1.85 -10.72 10.74
C ALA A 161 -2.45 -10.02 11.97
N THR A 162 -1.59 -9.41 12.79
CA THR A 162 -2.02 -8.58 13.92
C THR A 162 -1.78 -7.12 13.56
N GLN A 163 -2.84 -6.33 13.57
CA GLN A 163 -2.79 -4.90 13.34
C GLN A 163 -3.11 -4.16 14.61
N PHE A 164 -2.31 -3.20 14.99
CA PHE A 164 -2.60 -2.33 16.11
C PHE A 164 -2.36 -0.87 15.75
N ASN A 165 -3.16 -0.01 16.36
CA ASN A 165 -3.03 1.43 16.19
C ASN A 165 -1.92 1.95 17.11
N SER A 166 -0.82 2.39 16.52
CA SER A 166 0.29 3.03 17.23
C SER A 166 0.27 4.56 17.15
N GLU A 167 -0.83 5.14 16.68
CA GLU A 167 -0.93 6.59 16.40
C GLU A 167 -0.73 7.44 17.65
N HIS A 168 -1.21 6.95 18.79
CA HIS A 168 -1.16 7.67 20.07
C HIS A 168 -0.24 7.04 21.12
N GLY A 169 0.38 5.91 20.77
CA GLY A 169 1.20 5.11 21.68
C GLY A 169 2.71 5.24 21.44
N LYS A 170 3.48 5.16 22.51
CA LYS A 170 4.93 5.01 22.45
C LYS A 170 5.28 3.52 22.30
N LEU A 171 5.83 3.16 21.14
CA LEU A 171 6.27 1.80 20.85
C LEU A 171 7.71 1.57 21.33
N PHE A 172 7.97 0.46 21.99
CA PHE A 172 9.31 0.04 22.42
C PHE A 172 9.39 -1.47 22.60
N GLU A 173 10.59 -2.01 22.48
CA GLU A 173 10.88 -3.42 22.71
C GLU A 173 11.42 -3.61 24.13
N LYS A 174 11.04 -4.71 24.78
CA LYS A 174 11.51 -5.10 26.11
C LYS A 174 11.57 -6.61 26.20
N ILE A 175 12.60 -7.14 26.86
CA ILE A 175 12.66 -8.56 27.19
C ILE A 175 12.00 -8.76 28.56
N ILE A 176 11.00 -9.63 28.62
CA ILE A 176 10.25 -9.97 29.83
C ILE A 176 10.29 -11.48 29.99
N ASN A 177 10.83 -11.97 31.11
CA ASN A 177 10.96 -13.39 31.39
C ASN A 177 11.61 -14.16 30.21
N ASP A 178 12.73 -13.64 29.71
CA ASP A 178 13.47 -14.14 28.53
C ASP A 178 12.70 -14.13 27.20
N THR A 179 11.52 -13.53 27.18
CA THR A 179 10.66 -13.42 26.00
C THR A 179 10.76 -12.01 25.41
N PRO A 180 11.09 -11.86 24.13
CA PRO A 180 11.04 -10.57 23.45
C PRO A 180 9.59 -10.10 23.32
N CYS A 181 9.29 -8.91 23.82
CA CYS A 181 7.98 -8.30 23.79
C CYS A 181 8.04 -6.95 23.05
N LEU A 182 7.06 -6.72 22.20
CA LEU A 182 6.81 -5.42 21.60
C LEU A 182 5.69 -4.74 22.41
N ILE A 183 5.96 -3.58 22.97
CA ILE A 183 5.04 -2.88 23.85
C ILE A 183 4.64 -1.56 23.23
N CYS A 184 3.35 -1.28 23.22
CA CYS A 184 2.80 0.02 22.90
C CYS A 184 2.08 0.56 24.15
N LYS A 185 2.47 1.75 24.56
CA LYS A 185 1.82 2.46 25.68
C LYS A 185 1.08 3.65 25.12
N ASP A 186 -0.25 3.63 25.19
CA ASP A 186 -1.10 4.76 24.88
C ASP A 186 -1.53 5.48 26.18
N PRO A 187 -2.27 6.60 26.14
CA PRO A 187 -2.67 7.33 27.35
C PRO A 187 -3.50 6.53 28.37
N ASN A 188 -4.15 5.45 27.96
CA ASN A 188 -5.10 4.71 28.79
C ASN A 188 -4.77 3.23 28.96
N LEU A 189 -4.11 2.65 27.95
CA LEU A 189 -3.91 1.21 27.86
C LEU A 189 -2.45 0.86 27.58
N TYR A 190 -2.06 -0.34 28.02
CA TYR A 190 -0.90 -1.05 27.53
C TYR A 190 -1.32 -2.09 26.51
N TYR A 191 -0.53 -2.24 25.48
CA TYR A 191 -0.56 -3.32 24.48
C TYR A 191 0.79 -4.02 24.53
N CYS A 192 0.78 -5.35 24.73
CA CYS A 192 1.98 -6.15 24.74
C CYS A 192 1.82 -7.31 23.76
N TYR A 193 2.80 -7.46 22.88
CA TYR A 193 2.82 -8.51 21.86
C TYR A 193 4.05 -9.39 22.07
N TRP A 194 3.86 -10.70 22.04
CA TRP A 194 4.96 -11.67 22.12
C TRP A 194 4.60 -12.98 21.42
N GLU A 195 5.59 -13.84 21.23
CA GLU A 195 5.41 -15.19 20.72
C GLU A 195 5.71 -16.22 21.84
N PHE A 196 4.86 -17.21 21.94
CA PHE A 196 5.02 -18.31 22.88
C PHE A 196 4.36 -19.59 22.32
N ASP A 197 5.05 -20.72 22.42
CA ASP A 197 4.59 -22.06 21.98
C ASP A 197 3.99 -22.11 20.57
N GLY A 198 4.61 -21.40 19.63
CA GLY A 198 4.16 -21.40 18.23
C GLY A 198 3.00 -20.45 17.92
N TYR A 199 2.47 -19.77 18.92
CA TYR A 199 1.40 -18.79 18.79
C TYR A 199 1.90 -17.38 19.02
N ARG A 200 1.12 -16.43 18.57
CA ARG A 200 1.28 -15.02 18.80
C ARG A 200 0.24 -14.54 19.79
N PHE A 201 0.68 -13.79 20.80
CA PHE A 201 -0.16 -13.26 21.85
C PHE A 201 -0.20 -11.75 21.82
N GLU A 202 -1.37 -11.21 22.13
CA GLU A 202 -1.61 -9.80 22.37
C GLU A 202 -2.33 -9.66 23.72
N LEU A 203 -1.76 -8.88 24.64
CA LEU A 203 -2.36 -8.51 25.90
C LEU A 203 -2.69 -7.02 25.89
N VAL A 204 -3.95 -6.69 26.13
CA VAL A 204 -4.42 -5.30 26.27
C VAL A 204 -4.97 -5.14 27.67
N TYR A 205 -4.51 -4.12 28.39
CA TYR A 205 -4.91 -3.90 29.78
C TYR A 205 -4.76 -2.43 30.20
N PRO A 206 -5.50 -1.97 31.26
CA PRO A 206 -5.44 -0.61 31.75
C PRO A 206 -4.08 -0.26 32.36
N LEU A 207 -3.68 1.01 32.28
CA LEU A 207 -2.39 1.48 32.80
C LEU A 207 -2.24 1.36 34.32
N ASP A 208 -3.32 1.37 35.09
CA ASP A 208 -3.35 1.28 36.53
C ASP A 208 -2.87 -0.07 37.09
N LEU A 209 -2.94 -1.14 36.27
CA LEU A 209 -2.35 -2.43 36.61
C LEU A 209 -0.81 -2.43 36.56
N GLY A 210 -0.20 -1.43 35.93
CA GLY A 210 1.25 -1.27 35.88
C GLY A 210 1.98 -2.25 34.99
N GLU A 211 3.32 -2.09 34.90
CA GLU A 211 4.16 -2.96 34.09
C GLU A 211 4.42 -4.34 34.74
N GLU A 212 4.24 -4.44 36.07
CA GLU A 212 4.42 -5.70 36.81
C GLU A 212 3.40 -6.75 36.35
N PHE A 213 2.16 -6.32 36.11
CA PHE A 213 1.10 -7.18 35.59
C PHE A 213 1.50 -7.87 34.27
N MET A 214 2.08 -7.11 33.34
CA MET A 214 2.59 -7.67 32.08
C MET A 214 3.65 -8.74 32.33
N SER A 215 4.55 -8.52 33.28
CA SER A 215 5.60 -9.48 33.61
C SER A 215 5.04 -10.75 34.24
N GLU A 216 3.95 -10.64 34.97
CA GLU A 216 3.26 -11.81 35.54
C GLU A 216 2.56 -12.63 34.43
N VAL A 217 1.97 -11.98 33.43
CA VAL A 217 1.25 -12.67 32.35
C VAL A 217 2.19 -13.33 31.35
N VAL A 218 3.21 -12.61 30.85
CA VAL A 218 4.09 -13.09 29.76
C VAL A 218 4.83 -14.37 30.12
N GLY A 219 5.07 -14.65 31.38
CA GLY A 219 5.78 -15.88 31.80
C GLY A 219 4.88 -16.99 32.35
N ASN A 220 3.57 -16.75 32.48
CA ASN A 220 2.67 -17.59 33.27
C ASN A 220 1.33 -17.89 32.59
N LEU A 221 1.33 -18.07 31.28
CA LEU A 221 0.17 -18.59 30.58
C LEU A 221 0.00 -20.08 30.92
N VAL A 222 -1.26 -20.52 31.05
CA VAL A 222 -1.62 -21.93 31.26
C VAL A 222 -2.44 -22.43 30.09
N GLU A 223 -2.14 -23.64 29.64
CA GLU A 223 -2.95 -24.33 28.66
C GLU A 223 -4.27 -24.75 29.31
N ILE A 224 -5.38 -24.47 28.65
CA ILE A 224 -6.75 -24.79 29.11
C ILE A 224 -7.47 -25.59 28.03
N ASP A 225 -8.42 -26.42 28.44
CA ASP A 225 -9.29 -27.08 27.48
C ASP A 225 -10.30 -26.05 26.91
N PRO A 226 -10.35 -25.86 25.57
CA PRO A 226 -11.31 -24.94 24.96
C PRO A 226 -12.76 -25.27 25.26
N ASP A 227 -13.06 -26.50 25.60
CA ASP A 227 -14.44 -26.98 25.88
C ASP A 227 -14.86 -26.74 27.35
N GLU A 228 -13.89 -26.60 28.28
CA GLU A 228 -14.16 -26.23 29.68
C GLU A 228 -14.64 -24.76 29.85
N LEU A 229 -14.51 -23.95 28.81
CA LEU A 229 -14.80 -22.50 28.86
C LEU A 229 -16.20 -22.14 28.33
N ASN A 230 -17.03 -23.14 27.99
CA ASN A 230 -18.40 -22.95 27.46
C ASN A 230 -19.49 -23.29 28.49
N ASP A 231 -19.13 -23.63 29.71
CA ASP A 231 -20.06 -23.88 30.83
C ASP A 231 -20.14 -22.64 31.75
#